data_3480939c66f47705043b51b292f64147
#
_entry.id   3480939c66f47705043b51b292f64147
#
_cell.length_a   1.000
_cell.length_b   1.000
_cell.length_c   1.000
_cell.angle_alpha   90.00
_cell.angle_beta   90.00
_cell.angle_gamma   90.00
#
_symmetry.space_group_name_H-M   'P 1'
#
loop_
_entity.id
_entity.type
_entity.pdbx_description
1 polymer ?
#
loop_
_entity_poly.entity_id
_entity_poly.type
_entity_poly.pdbx_seq_one_letter_code
_entity_poly.pdbx_strand_id
1 'polypeptide(L)'
;MNEPMQGVFQGFDIAAAGLRAEMLRSEVVAANLGNMHRTGNRHHEPYRRKSVVFEEVLDRVHGAAAVDGGDMLAAGVRVKQVVEDHQSEFPSFYSPGHQDADEDGMVLSSNVDVFQEMVDLSVIERSFDANLAAMRTYRSMLQNTLANMRTS
;
A
#
# COMPACT_ATOMS: atom_id res chain seq x y z
N MET A 1 7.89 -35.48 -1.50
CA MET A 1 6.51 -35.41 -1.03
C MET A 1 6.15 -34.05 -0.38
N ASN A 2 6.85 -32.96 -0.70
CA ASN A 2 6.68 -31.64 -0.04
C ASN A 2 6.30 -30.47 -0.97
N GLU A 3 6.30 -30.63 -2.29
CA GLU A 3 6.07 -29.53 -3.23
C GLU A 3 4.67 -28.86 -3.15
N PRO A 4 3.53 -29.60 -3.06
CA PRO A 4 2.22 -28.96 -3.05
C PRO A 4 1.96 -28.12 -1.79
N MET A 5 2.52 -28.52 -0.65
CA MET A 5 2.38 -27.75 0.60
C MET A 5 3.19 -26.45 0.56
N GLN A 6 4.41 -26.46 0.00
CA GLN A 6 5.22 -25.25 -0.12
C GLN A 6 4.52 -24.17 -0.96
N GLY A 7 3.89 -24.53 -2.09
CA GLY A 7 3.15 -23.60 -2.92
C GLY A 7 1.94 -22.95 -2.21
N VAL A 8 1.24 -23.71 -1.36
CA VAL A 8 0.11 -23.16 -0.58
C VAL A 8 0.59 -22.19 0.50
N PHE A 9 1.69 -22.48 1.19
CA PHE A 9 2.27 -21.56 2.17
C PHE A 9 2.80 -20.29 1.50
N GLN A 10 3.49 -20.42 0.36
CA GLN A 10 3.96 -19.28 -0.41
C GLN A 10 2.80 -18.37 -0.86
N GLY A 11 1.70 -18.94 -1.37
CA GLY A 11 0.52 -18.15 -1.75
C GLY A 11 -0.13 -17.44 -0.55
N PHE A 12 -0.14 -18.08 0.63
CA PHE A 12 -0.60 -17.46 1.86
C PHE A 12 0.28 -16.28 2.27
N ASP A 13 1.60 -16.44 2.19
CA ASP A 13 2.57 -15.38 2.53
C ASP A 13 2.48 -14.19 1.57
N ILE A 14 2.28 -14.44 0.27
CA ILE A 14 2.05 -13.40 -0.73
C ILE A 14 0.78 -12.61 -0.42
N ALA A 15 -0.33 -13.28 -0.12
CA ALA A 15 -1.57 -12.62 0.23
C ALA A 15 -1.45 -11.83 1.55
N ALA A 16 -0.74 -12.35 2.53
CA ALA A 16 -0.45 -11.66 3.80
C ALA A 16 0.45 -10.44 3.60
N ALA A 17 1.42 -10.51 2.69
CA ALA A 17 2.26 -9.38 2.32
C ALA A 17 1.41 -8.28 1.65
N GLY A 18 0.51 -8.64 0.73
CA GLY A 18 -0.44 -7.73 0.11
C GLY A 18 -1.33 -7.03 1.13
N LEU A 19 -1.90 -7.76 2.10
CA LEU A 19 -2.71 -7.17 3.16
C LEU A 19 -1.93 -6.13 3.98
N ARG A 20 -0.69 -6.43 4.37
CA ARG A 20 0.15 -5.48 5.12
C ARG A 20 0.47 -4.23 4.31
N ALA A 21 0.71 -4.39 3.02
CA ALA A 21 0.99 -3.29 2.10
C ALA A 21 -0.23 -2.36 1.95
N GLU A 22 -1.43 -2.93 1.78
CA GLU A 22 -2.68 -2.14 1.68
C GLU A 22 -3.07 -1.49 3.02
N MET A 23 -2.78 -2.12 4.17
CA MET A 23 -2.98 -1.47 5.48
C MET A 23 -2.15 -0.18 5.59
N LEU A 24 -0.85 -0.24 5.27
CA LEU A 24 -0.01 0.95 5.33
C LEU A 24 -0.47 2.02 4.32
N ARG A 25 -0.91 1.61 3.13
CA ARG A 25 -1.49 2.55 2.15
C ARG A 25 -2.74 3.23 2.70
N SER A 26 -3.62 2.48 3.37
CA SER A 26 -4.82 3.02 4.04
C SER A 26 -4.46 4.03 5.13
N GLU A 27 -3.42 3.76 5.93
CA GLU A 27 -2.92 4.69 6.96
C GLU A 27 -2.40 5.99 6.33
N VAL A 28 -1.70 5.92 5.19
CA VAL A 28 -1.21 7.09 4.47
C VAL A 28 -2.37 7.91 3.90
N VAL A 29 -3.38 7.28 3.30
CA VAL A 29 -4.59 7.95 2.80
C VAL A 29 -5.34 8.62 3.97
N ALA A 30 -5.50 7.94 5.10
CA ALA A 30 -6.13 8.51 6.29
C ALA A 30 -5.33 9.72 6.82
N ALA A 31 -3.99 9.67 6.81
CA ALA A 31 -3.15 10.80 7.18
C ALA A 31 -3.29 11.98 6.21
N ASN A 32 -3.41 11.73 4.90
CA ASN A 32 -3.67 12.75 3.90
C ASN A 32 -5.03 13.44 4.17
N LEU A 33 -6.09 12.66 4.32
CA LEU A 33 -7.42 13.19 4.64
C LEU A 33 -7.46 13.96 5.96
N GLY A 34 -6.78 13.46 7.00
CA GLY A 34 -6.71 14.13 8.30
C GLY A 34 -5.96 15.48 8.26
N ASN A 35 -5.09 15.69 7.27
CA ASN A 35 -4.29 16.91 7.12
C ASN A 35 -4.67 17.77 5.91
N MET A 36 -5.75 17.45 5.19
CA MET A 36 -6.15 18.15 3.97
C MET A 36 -6.44 19.64 4.15
N HIS A 37 -6.86 20.04 5.35
CA HIS A 37 -7.18 21.44 5.68
C HIS A 37 -6.00 22.19 6.31
N ARG A 38 -4.82 21.60 6.38
CA ARG A 38 -3.64 22.30 6.90
C ARG A 38 -3.21 23.38 5.93
N THR A 39 -3.11 24.57 6.48
CA THR A 39 -2.66 25.78 5.78
C THR A 39 -1.22 26.09 6.11
N GLY A 40 -0.63 26.97 5.36
CA GLY A 40 0.71 27.48 5.55
C GLY A 40 0.99 28.71 4.70
N ASN A 41 2.24 29.11 4.68
CA ASN A 41 2.74 30.24 3.89
C ASN A 41 4.14 29.92 3.35
N ARG A 42 4.81 30.92 2.75
CA ARG A 42 6.16 30.76 2.19
C ARG A 42 7.24 30.40 3.22
N HIS A 43 7.00 30.66 4.52
CA HIS A 43 7.92 30.35 5.61
C HIS A 43 7.59 29.05 6.33
N HIS A 44 6.34 28.63 6.25
CA HIS A 44 5.84 27.40 6.84
C HIS A 44 4.95 26.70 5.82
N GLU A 45 5.51 25.69 5.15
CA GLU A 45 4.77 24.92 4.13
C GLU A 45 3.59 24.18 4.73
N PRO A 46 2.44 24.15 4.02
CA PRO A 46 1.31 23.30 4.42
C PRO A 46 1.68 21.82 4.29
N TYR A 47 0.77 20.94 4.71
CA TYR A 47 0.95 19.50 4.58
C TYR A 47 1.04 19.09 3.10
N ARG A 48 2.05 18.27 2.76
CA ARG A 48 2.19 17.66 1.44
C ARG A 48 1.54 16.29 1.41
N ARG A 49 0.82 16.01 0.33
CA ARG A 49 0.26 14.70 0.04
C ARG A 49 1.37 13.64 0.06
N LYS A 50 1.08 12.52 0.71
CA LYS A 50 1.99 11.36 0.76
C LYS A 50 1.42 10.22 -0.07
N SER A 51 2.31 9.45 -0.69
CA SER A 51 1.95 8.24 -1.42
C SER A 51 2.89 7.10 -1.06
N VAL A 52 2.41 5.86 -1.23
CA VAL A 52 3.17 4.65 -0.96
C VAL A 52 3.75 4.12 -2.26
N VAL A 53 5.06 3.86 -2.26
CA VAL A 53 5.75 3.18 -3.36
C VAL A 53 5.95 1.73 -2.98
N PHE A 54 5.43 0.84 -3.81
CA PHE A 54 5.60 -0.60 -3.65
C PHE A 54 6.80 -1.11 -4.44
N GLU A 55 7.37 -2.21 -3.98
CA GLU A 55 8.34 -2.99 -4.75
C GLU A 55 7.99 -4.47 -4.67
N GLU A 56 8.30 -5.18 -5.73
CA GLU A 56 8.17 -6.62 -5.79
C GLU A 56 9.31 -7.29 -5.00
N VAL A 57 8.96 -8.31 -4.23
CA VAL A 57 9.93 -9.17 -3.56
C VAL A 57 10.08 -10.43 -4.43
N LEU A 58 11.32 -10.69 -4.85
CA LEU A 58 11.66 -11.87 -5.64
C LEU A 58 12.50 -12.82 -4.78
N ASP A 59 12.05 -14.06 -4.63
CA ASP A 59 12.82 -15.13 -3.99
C ASP A 59 13.45 -16.06 -5.02
N ARG A 60 14.68 -16.48 -4.77
CA ARG A 60 15.34 -17.50 -5.58
C ARG A 60 14.82 -18.87 -5.18
N VAL A 61 14.28 -19.60 -6.14
CA VAL A 61 13.95 -21.01 -5.94
C VAL A 61 15.25 -21.82 -5.88
N HIS A 62 15.57 -22.32 -4.70
CA HIS A 62 16.64 -23.29 -4.50
C HIS A 62 16.05 -24.68 -4.73
N GLY A 63 16.10 -25.18 -5.97
CA GLY A 63 15.68 -26.52 -6.33
C GLY A 63 16.72 -27.18 -7.24
N ALA A 64 16.87 -28.50 -7.14
CA ALA A 64 17.87 -29.32 -7.85
C ALA A 64 17.71 -29.35 -9.37
N ALA A 65 16.85 -28.53 -9.98
CA ALA A 65 16.63 -28.39 -11.41
C ALA A 65 16.94 -26.95 -11.91
N ALA A 66 17.66 -26.13 -11.15
CA ALA A 66 18.12 -24.84 -11.63
C ALA A 66 19.22 -25.05 -12.69
N VAL A 67 18.82 -25.16 -13.94
CA VAL A 67 19.69 -24.97 -15.10
C VAL A 67 20.07 -23.49 -15.08
N ASP A 68 21.34 -23.23 -14.90
CA ASP A 68 22.09 -21.97 -14.99
C ASP A 68 21.22 -20.71 -15.21
N GLY A 69 20.84 -20.04 -14.11
CA GLY A 69 19.98 -18.82 -14.15
C GLY A 69 18.70 -18.91 -13.33
N GLY A 70 18.73 -19.55 -12.14
CA GLY A 70 17.58 -19.86 -11.29
C GLY A 70 16.39 -18.94 -11.44
N ASP A 71 15.23 -19.48 -11.78
CA ASP A 71 13.96 -18.74 -11.91
C ASP A 71 13.68 -18.00 -10.61
N MET A 72 13.56 -16.68 -10.72
CA MET A 72 13.09 -15.85 -9.61
C MET A 72 11.56 -15.89 -9.61
N LEU A 73 11.00 -16.40 -8.52
CA LEU A 73 9.55 -16.36 -8.31
C LEU A 73 9.17 -15.16 -7.47
N ALA A 74 8.05 -14.53 -7.84
CA ALA A 74 7.48 -13.46 -7.03
C ALA A 74 7.11 -14.00 -5.64
N ALA A 75 7.74 -13.44 -4.60
CA ALA A 75 7.48 -13.79 -3.20
C ALA A 75 6.49 -12.84 -2.53
N GLY A 76 6.00 -11.84 -3.26
CA GLY A 76 5.00 -10.90 -2.80
C GLY A 76 5.37 -9.45 -3.07
N VAL A 77 4.69 -8.55 -2.37
CA VAL A 77 4.88 -7.10 -2.43
C VAL A 77 5.28 -6.57 -1.07
N ARG A 78 6.17 -5.59 -1.05
CA ARG A 78 6.45 -4.80 0.16
C ARG A 78 6.41 -3.31 -0.13
N VAL A 79 6.20 -2.53 0.91
CA VAL A 79 6.35 -1.09 0.81
C VAL A 79 7.83 -0.75 0.78
N LYS A 80 8.25 -0.08 -0.28
CA LYS A 80 9.60 0.42 -0.43
C LYS A 80 9.81 1.68 0.39
N GLN A 81 8.92 2.64 0.23
CA GLN A 81 8.97 3.92 0.94
C GLN A 81 7.63 4.65 0.85
N VAL A 82 7.44 5.62 1.74
CA VAL A 82 6.40 6.65 1.63
C VAL A 82 7.08 7.92 1.12
N VAL A 83 6.53 8.51 0.06
CA VAL A 83 7.08 9.70 -0.59
C VAL A 83 6.10 10.87 -0.50
N GLU A 84 6.62 12.08 -0.39
CA GLU A 84 5.85 13.32 -0.46
C GLU A 84 5.74 13.79 -1.90
N ASP A 85 4.59 14.34 -2.27
CA ASP A 85 4.36 14.91 -3.59
C ASP A 85 4.95 16.32 -3.68
N HIS A 86 6.15 16.41 -4.24
CA HIS A 86 6.82 17.67 -4.53
C HIS A 86 6.57 18.19 -5.97
N GLN A 87 5.80 17.45 -6.78
CA GLN A 87 5.49 17.82 -8.15
C GLN A 87 4.27 18.74 -8.23
N SER A 88 3.27 18.46 -7.38
CA SER A 88 2.06 19.28 -7.30
C SER A 88 2.31 20.53 -6.49
N GLU A 89 1.91 21.67 -7.06
CA GLU A 89 1.95 22.95 -6.36
C GLU A 89 0.87 23.02 -5.27
N PHE A 90 1.09 23.88 -4.27
CA PHE A 90 0.09 24.16 -3.26
C PHE A 90 -0.98 25.09 -3.80
N PRO A 91 -2.27 24.72 -3.69
CA PRO A 91 -3.36 25.66 -3.97
C PRO A 91 -3.28 26.88 -3.05
N SER A 92 -3.57 28.06 -3.57
CA SER A 92 -3.61 29.29 -2.78
C SER A 92 -5.00 29.92 -2.84
N PHE A 93 -5.39 30.57 -1.74
CA PHE A 93 -6.63 31.32 -1.66
C PHE A 93 -6.44 32.64 -0.89
N TYR A 94 -7.26 33.63 -1.22
CA TYR A 94 -7.18 34.94 -0.58
C TYR A 94 -7.94 34.96 0.74
N SER A 95 -7.24 35.22 1.84
CA SER A 95 -7.81 35.36 3.20
C SER A 95 -6.90 36.21 4.10
N PRO A 96 -6.97 37.53 3.98
CA PRO A 96 -6.03 38.46 4.65
C PRO A 96 -6.15 38.48 6.18
N GLY A 97 -7.23 37.91 6.74
CA GLY A 97 -7.39 37.76 8.21
C GLY A 97 -6.91 36.46 8.77
N HIS A 98 -6.34 35.57 7.92
CA HIS A 98 -5.88 34.26 8.36
C HIS A 98 -4.49 34.37 9.02
N GLN A 99 -4.21 33.52 10.02
CA GLN A 99 -2.92 33.54 10.71
C GLN A 99 -1.71 33.21 9.82
N ASP A 100 -1.95 32.44 8.73
CA ASP A 100 -0.94 32.03 7.76
C ASP A 100 -0.98 32.91 6.50
N ALA A 101 -1.71 34.03 6.50
CA ALA A 101 -1.72 34.95 5.36
C ALA A 101 -0.34 35.58 5.17
N ASP A 102 0.12 35.66 3.92
CA ASP A 102 1.29 36.42 3.55
C ASP A 102 1.00 37.93 3.46
N GLU A 103 2.01 38.73 3.03
CA GLU A 103 1.88 40.19 2.88
C GLU A 103 0.80 40.59 1.86
N ASP A 104 0.50 39.72 0.88
CA ASP A 104 -0.52 39.89 -0.13
C ASP A 104 -1.91 39.37 0.30
N GLY A 105 -2.01 38.81 1.51
CA GLY A 105 -3.23 38.20 2.05
C GLY A 105 -3.52 36.81 1.48
N MET A 106 -2.53 36.17 0.86
CA MET A 106 -2.67 34.82 0.31
C MET A 106 -2.27 33.76 1.34
N VAL A 107 -3.02 32.65 1.35
CA VAL A 107 -2.77 31.48 2.20
C VAL A 107 -2.57 30.26 1.32
N LEU A 108 -1.54 29.46 1.60
CA LEU A 108 -1.34 28.19 0.92
C LEU A 108 -2.12 27.07 1.62
N SER A 109 -2.73 26.18 0.84
CA SER A 109 -3.43 25.00 1.31
C SER A 109 -2.65 23.73 0.97
N SER A 110 -2.94 22.65 1.68
CA SER A 110 -2.43 21.32 1.35
C SER A 110 -2.78 20.94 -0.11
N ASN A 111 -1.87 20.21 -0.78
CA ASN A 111 -2.08 19.67 -2.13
C ASN A 111 -2.83 18.32 -2.13
N VAL A 112 -3.55 18.00 -1.04
CA VAL A 112 -4.39 16.79 -0.95
C VAL A 112 -5.70 17.02 -1.67
N ASP A 113 -5.99 16.18 -2.67
CA ASP A 113 -7.30 16.12 -3.32
C ASP A 113 -8.17 15.04 -2.64
N VAL A 114 -9.24 15.49 -1.99
CA VAL A 114 -10.17 14.62 -1.26
C VAL A 114 -10.81 13.57 -2.17
N PHE A 115 -11.19 13.94 -3.39
CA PHE A 115 -11.82 13.00 -4.33
C PHE A 115 -10.86 11.91 -4.75
N GLN A 116 -9.60 12.27 -5.00
CA GLN A 116 -8.56 11.30 -5.32
C GLN A 116 -8.30 10.34 -4.16
N GLU A 117 -8.20 10.85 -2.93
CA GLU A 117 -8.02 10.02 -1.74
C GLU A 117 -9.20 9.07 -1.50
N MET A 118 -10.44 9.51 -1.75
CA MET A 118 -11.63 8.65 -1.65
C MET A 118 -11.64 7.53 -2.70
N VAL A 119 -11.20 7.82 -3.93
CA VAL A 119 -11.02 6.79 -4.98
C VAL A 119 -9.93 5.81 -4.57
N ASP A 120 -8.80 6.32 -4.08
CA ASP A 120 -7.69 5.48 -3.59
C ASP A 120 -8.17 4.57 -2.45
N LEU A 121 -8.95 5.08 -1.49
CA LEU A 121 -9.52 4.28 -0.41
C LEU A 121 -10.42 3.15 -0.95
N SER A 122 -11.29 3.44 -1.94
CA SER A 122 -12.14 2.42 -2.56
C SER A 122 -11.32 1.33 -3.27
N VAL A 123 -10.20 1.69 -3.90
CA VAL A 123 -9.28 0.72 -4.51
C VAL A 123 -8.61 -0.15 -3.45
N ILE A 124 -8.15 0.47 -2.34
CA ILE A 124 -7.54 -0.23 -1.21
C ILE A 124 -8.50 -1.25 -0.62
N GLU A 125 -9.77 -0.87 -0.36
CA GLU A 125 -10.79 -1.77 0.15
C GLU A 125 -10.98 -3.01 -0.74
N ARG A 126 -11.09 -2.81 -2.06
CA ARG A 126 -11.22 -3.92 -3.01
C ARG A 126 -10.00 -4.84 -3.02
N SER A 127 -8.80 -4.26 -3.00
CA SER A 127 -7.55 -5.02 -2.96
C SER A 127 -7.41 -5.80 -1.66
N PHE A 128 -7.81 -5.20 -0.54
CA PHE A 128 -7.82 -5.83 0.77
C PHE A 128 -8.77 -7.03 0.80
N ASP A 129 -9.99 -6.87 0.31
CA ASP A 129 -10.99 -7.93 0.23
C ASP A 129 -10.52 -9.08 -0.68
N ALA A 130 -9.87 -8.77 -1.81
CA ALA A 130 -9.33 -9.78 -2.72
C ALA A 130 -8.23 -10.61 -2.03
N ASN A 131 -7.29 -9.97 -1.35
CA ASN A 131 -6.22 -10.64 -0.60
C ASN A 131 -6.79 -11.49 0.55
N LEU A 132 -7.81 -10.98 1.25
CA LEU A 132 -8.49 -11.72 2.31
C LEU A 132 -9.23 -12.96 1.77
N ALA A 133 -9.88 -12.85 0.61
CA ALA A 133 -10.50 -13.98 -0.07
C ALA A 133 -9.47 -15.03 -0.49
N ALA A 134 -8.32 -14.61 -1.02
CA ALA A 134 -7.21 -15.49 -1.36
C ALA A 134 -6.70 -16.24 -0.11
N MET A 135 -6.47 -15.56 1.01
CA MET A 135 -6.06 -16.19 2.26
C MET A 135 -7.06 -17.26 2.75
N ARG A 136 -8.36 -16.96 2.67
CA ARG A 136 -9.42 -17.94 3.02
C ARG A 136 -9.37 -19.17 2.13
N THR A 137 -9.13 -19.00 0.84
CA THR A 137 -8.98 -20.08 -0.13
C THR A 137 -7.77 -20.97 0.20
N TYR A 138 -6.59 -20.37 0.44
CA TYR A 138 -5.40 -21.12 0.84
C TYR A 138 -5.59 -21.85 2.17
N ARG A 139 -6.25 -21.24 3.15
CA ARG A 139 -6.60 -21.92 4.40
C ARG A 139 -7.49 -23.13 4.17
N SER A 140 -8.51 -23.02 3.32
CA SER A 140 -9.39 -24.13 2.96
C SER A 140 -8.64 -25.26 2.28
N MET A 141 -7.73 -24.94 1.35
CA MET A 141 -6.87 -25.93 0.70
C MET A 141 -6.00 -26.68 1.71
N LEU A 142 -5.37 -25.99 2.66
CA LEU A 142 -4.60 -26.61 3.73
C LEU A 142 -5.43 -27.56 4.59
N GLN A 143 -6.63 -27.13 4.99
CA GLN A 143 -7.53 -27.96 5.78
C GLN A 143 -7.94 -29.24 5.03
N ASN A 144 -8.26 -29.14 3.74
CA ASN A 144 -8.62 -30.29 2.92
C ASN A 144 -7.43 -31.23 2.73
N THR A 145 -6.24 -30.71 2.51
CA THR A 145 -5.02 -31.53 2.40
C THR A 145 -4.74 -32.28 3.68
N LEU A 146 -4.83 -31.63 4.85
CA LEU A 146 -4.65 -32.27 6.14
C LEU A 146 -5.74 -33.33 6.45
N ALA A 147 -6.98 -33.07 6.05
CA ALA A 147 -8.06 -34.04 6.20
C ALA A 147 -7.81 -35.31 5.38
N ASN A 148 -7.37 -35.14 4.12
CA ASN A 148 -7.06 -36.27 3.24
C ASN A 148 -5.87 -37.09 3.73
N MET A 149 -4.86 -36.44 4.33
CA MET A 149 -3.69 -37.15 4.91
C MET A 149 -4.03 -37.96 6.17
N ARG A 150 -5.13 -37.62 6.86
CA ARG A 150 -5.59 -38.36 8.06
C ARG A 150 -6.46 -39.57 7.72
N THR A 151 -6.98 -39.62 6.51
CA THR A 151 -7.87 -40.70 6.01
C THR A 151 -7.13 -41.71 5.15
N SER A 152 -5.87 -41.50 4.84
CA SER A 152 -4.96 -42.44 4.16
C SER A 152 -4.02 -43.10 5.15
#